data_db8d645b0ffea12dd27fd03dc78142bd
#
_entry.id   db8d645b0ffea12dd27fd03dc78142bd
#
_cell.length_a   1.000
_cell.length_b   1.000
_cell.length_c   1.000
_cell.angle_alpha   90.00
_cell.angle_beta   90.00
_cell.angle_gamma   90.00
#
_symmetry.space_group_name_H-M   'P 1'
#
loop_
_entity.id
_entity.type
_entity.pdbx_description
1 polymer ?
#
loop_
_entity_poly.entity_id
_entity_poly.type
_entity_poly.pdbx_seq_one_letter_code
_entity_poly.pdbx_strand_id
1 'polypeptide(L)'
;MYLMTGTRPDIAFAVSVVSRNLENPDHSDVVKVKRILRYLKGTIDTGIVYRPQQNQNTLLCYSDADHGGDKTTGRSTTGVVCTYAEGAISWFSKRQTSVAISTTEAEVVAASEATREVVWLKRLLNDIARFDDIPVIRIDNEAAIRLAQNPEYHRRTKHIQIRHFFVREKVAEGEVGVQSVTTEHQVADALTKALLGPRLKQLMIQMGLG
;
A
#
# COMPACT_ATOMS: atom_id res chain seq x y z
N MET A 1 -14.54 6.31 -7.57
CA MET A 1 -14.29 6.37 -6.10
C MET A 1 -14.94 5.19 -5.38
N TYR A 2 -16.28 5.04 -5.38
CA TYR A 2 -16.97 4.00 -4.59
C TYR A 2 -16.42 2.57 -4.81
N LEU A 3 -16.31 2.11 -6.06
CA LEU A 3 -15.75 0.78 -6.38
C LEU A 3 -14.30 0.63 -5.89
N MET A 4 -13.49 1.68 -6.05
CA MET A 4 -12.10 1.69 -5.62
C MET A 4 -11.95 1.43 -4.11
N THR A 5 -12.83 2.02 -3.30
CA THR A 5 -12.73 1.90 -1.84
C THR A 5 -13.40 0.65 -1.27
N GLY A 6 -14.35 0.08 -1.98
CA GLY A 6 -15.16 -1.02 -1.47
C GLY A 6 -14.75 -2.42 -1.96
N THR A 7 -14.39 -2.56 -3.24
CA THR A 7 -14.25 -3.89 -3.86
C THR A 7 -13.14 -4.02 -4.91
N ARG A 8 -12.55 -2.92 -5.38
CA ARG A 8 -11.63 -2.92 -6.53
C ARG A 8 -10.31 -2.21 -6.22
N PRO A 9 -9.42 -2.85 -5.44
CA PRO A 9 -8.07 -2.33 -5.17
C PRO A 9 -7.23 -2.13 -6.44
N ASP A 10 -7.45 -2.91 -7.47
CA ASP A 10 -6.75 -2.89 -8.76
C ASP A 10 -6.90 -1.57 -9.53
N ILE A 11 -7.95 -0.80 -9.29
CA ILE A 11 -8.11 0.54 -9.89
C ILE A 11 -7.67 1.69 -8.97
N ALA A 12 -7.19 1.40 -7.76
CA ALA A 12 -6.91 2.43 -6.75
C ALA A 12 -5.88 3.45 -7.24
N PHE A 13 -4.77 3.01 -7.82
CA PHE A 13 -3.77 3.91 -8.40
C PHE A 13 -4.34 4.76 -9.54
N ALA A 14 -5.02 4.14 -10.49
CA ALA A 14 -5.58 4.85 -11.64
C ALA A 14 -6.58 5.93 -11.22
N VAL A 15 -7.46 5.62 -10.26
CA VAL A 15 -8.43 6.58 -9.71
C VAL A 15 -7.71 7.67 -8.91
N SER A 16 -6.70 7.33 -8.11
CA SER A 16 -5.87 8.30 -7.38
C SER A 16 -5.22 9.31 -8.34
N VAL A 17 -4.70 8.84 -9.47
CA VAL A 17 -4.06 9.73 -10.48
C VAL A 17 -5.07 10.69 -11.10
N VAL A 18 -6.21 10.21 -11.58
CA VAL A 18 -7.21 11.08 -12.24
C VAL A 18 -7.88 12.04 -11.26
N SER A 19 -7.96 11.69 -9.97
CA SER A 19 -8.54 12.55 -8.95
C SER A 19 -7.66 13.76 -8.57
N ARG A 20 -6.40 13.78 -9.02
CA ARG A 20 -5.48 14.90 -8.74
C ARG A 20 -5.89 16.21 -9.45
N ASN A 21 -6.61 16.10 -10.58
CA ASN A 21 -7.00 17.22 -11.45
C ASN A 21 -8.51 17.51 -11.42
N LEU A 22 -9.23 17.11 -10.36
CA LEU A 22 -10.68 17.27 -10.29
C LEU A 22 -11.16 18.72 -10.38
N GLU A 23 -10.36 19.68 -9.90
CA GLU A 23 -10.71 21.11 -9.92
C GLU A 23 -10.58 21.73 -11.31
N ASN A 24 -9.64 21.22 -12.12
CA ASN A 24 -9.42 21.74 -13.48
C ASN A 24 -9.00 20.58 -14.42
N PRO A 25 -9.94 19.69 -14.78
CA PRO A 25 -9.65 18.54 -15.63
C PRO A 25 -9.43 18.96 -17.09
N ASP A 26 -8.46 18.33 -17.75
CA ASP A 26 -8.22 18.48 -19.18
C ASP A 26 -8.79 17.31 -19.98
N HIS A 27 -8.66 17.39 -21.32
CA HIS A 27 -9.10 16.31 -22.21
C HIS A 27 -8.36 14.98 -21.94
N SER A 28 -7.09 15.03 -21.53
CA SER A 28 -6.31 13.83 -21.20
C SER A 28 -6.88 13.09 -19.98
N ASP A 29 -7.40 13.83 -19.00
CA ASP A 29 -8.02 13.25 -17.81
C ASP A 29 -9.34 12.54 -18.16
N VAL A 30 -10.14 13.10 -19.08
CA VAL A 30 -11.34 12.43 -19.59
C VAL A 30 -10.97 11.12 -20.30
N VAL A 31 -9.89 11.09 -21.08
CA VAL A 31 -9.40 9.87 -21.73
C VAL A 31 -8.98 8.81 -20.69
N LYS A 32 -8.27 9.23 -19.61
CA LYS A 32 -7.89 8.34 -18.51
C LYS A 32 -9.12 7.73 -17.82
N VAL A 33 -10.14 8.56 -17.51
CA VAL A 33 -11.41 8.08 -16.92
C VAL A 33 -12.10 7.06 -17.84
N LYS A 34 -12.19 7.34 -19.15
CA LYS A 34 -12.75 6.38 -20.13
C LYS A 34 -11.97 5.06 -20.18
N ARG A 35 -10.65 5.08 -19.95
CA ARG A 35 -9.84 3.85 -19.85
C ARG A 35 -10.19 3.04 -18.59
N ILE A 36 -10.37 3.69 -17.45
CA ILE A 36 -10.82 3.03 -16.21
C ILE A 36 -12.20 2.38 -16.43
N LEU A 37 -13.17 3.10 -17.04
CA LEU A 37 -14.50 2.55 -17.32
C LEU A 37 -14.45 1.37 -18.29
N ARG A 38 -13.60 1.43 -19.32
CA ARG A 38 -13.39 0.32 -20.26
C ARG A 38 -12.77 -0.89 -19.58
N TYR A 39 -11.82 -0.68 -18.68
CA TYR A 39 -11.22 -1.73 -17.89
C TYR A 39 -12.26 -2.40 -16.98
N LEU A 40 -13.07 -1.62 -16.25
CA LEU A 40 -14.17 -2.13 -15.44
C LEU A 40 -15.19 -2.93 -16.24
N LYS A 41 -15.56 -2.46 -17.45
CA LYS A 41 -16.44 -3.19 -18.35
C LYS A 41 -15.86 -4.55 -18.78
N GLY A 42 -14.54 -4.64 -18.95
CA GLY A 42 -13.84 -5.89 -19.29
C GLY A 42 -13.54 -6.81 -18.11
N THR A 43 -13.82 -6.36 -16.89
CA THR A 43 -13.55 -7.09 -15.63
C THR A 43 -14.75 -7.01 -14.68
N ILE A 44 -15.98 -7.13 -15.24
CA ILE A 44 -17.21 -6.93 -14.47
C ILE A 44 -17.42 -8.02 -13.40
N ASP A 45 -16.94 -9.23 -13.67
CA ASP A 45 -17.07 -10.38 -12.79
C ASP A 45 -15.91 -10.49 -11.77
N THR A 46 -14.94 -9.57 -11.85
CA THR A 46 -13.80 -9.56 -10.92
C THR A 46 -14.19 -8.97 -9.57
N GLY A 47 -13.96 -9.73 -8.51
CA GLY A 47 -14.22 -9.31 -7.13
C GLY A 47 -13.21 -9.91 -6.15
N ILE A 48 -13.21 -9.44 -4.92
CA ILE A 48 -12.37 -10.00 -3.85
C ILE A 48 -13.03 -11.27 -3.33
N VAL A 49 -12.27 -12.35 -3.29
CA VAL A 49 -12.68 -13.65 -2.76
C VAL A 49 -11.87 -13.95 -1.50
N TYR A 50 -12.54 -14.15 -0.39
CA TYR A 50 -11.93 -14.56 0.87
C TYR A 50 -12.00 -16.08 1.01
N ARG A 51 -10.86 -16.70 1.34
CA ARG A 51 -10.76 -18.14 1.54
C ARG A 51 -10.26 -18.41 2.96
N PRO A 52 -11.11 -18.93 3.85
CA PRO A 52 -10.68 -19.26 5.20
C PRO A 52 -9.64 -20.41 5.13
N GLN A 53 -8.47 -20.18 5.67
CA GLN A 53 -7.45 -21.22 5.88
C GLN A 53 -7.47 -21.67 7.34
N GLN A 54 -7.45 -23.01 7.57
CA GLN A 54 -7.60 -23.58 8.91
C GLN A 54 -6.48 -23.21 9.90
N ASN A 55 -5.31 -22.69 9.44
CA ASN A 55 -4.14 -22.42 10.29
C ASN A 55 -3.33 -21.17 9.94
N GLN A 56 -3.82 -20.25 9.12
CA GLN A 56 -3.08 -19.05 8.74
C GLN A 56 -3.99 -17.81 8.67
N ASN A 57 -4.32 -17.29 9.82
CA ASN A 57 -5.06 -16.02 9.92
C ASN A 57 -4.10 -14.83 10.11
N THR A 58 -2.92 -14.85 9.50
CA THR A 58 -1.96 -13.77 9.64
C THR A 58 -2.38 -12.55 8.81
N LEU A 59 -2.45 -11.40 9.46
CA LEU A 59 -2.63 -10.12 8.79
C LEU A 59 -1.32 -9.74 8.09
N LEU A 60 -1.31 -9.80 6.76
CA LEU A 60 -0.18 -9.38 5.93
C LEU A 60 -0.46 -8.00 5.32
N CYS A 61 0.50 -7.11 5.39
CA CYS A 61 0.42 -5.80 4.78
C CYS A 61 1.62 -5.58 3.87
N TYR A 62 1.40 -5.06 2.67
CA TYR A 62 2.45 -4.67 1.74
C TYR A 62 2.50 -3.15 1.66
N SER A 63 3.69 -2.61 1.67
CA SER A 63 3.95 -1.17 1.57
C SER A 63 4.97 -0.91 0.49
N ASP A 64 4.67 0.04 -0.39
CA ASP A 64 5.54 0.51 -1.48
C ASP A 64 5.39 2.02 -1.65
N ALA A 65 6.43 2.67 -2.18
CA ALA A 65 6.36 4.04 -2.65
C ALA A 65 7.09 4.22 -3.97
N ASP A 66 6.45 4.83 -4.95
CA ASP A 66 7.18 5.37 -6.09
C ASP A 66 8.07 6.53 -5.63
N HIS A 67 9.20 6.76 -6.29
CA HIS A 67 10.05 7.90 -5.98
C HIS A 67 9.81 9.03 -6.98
N GLY A 68 9.08 10.07 -6.55
CA GLY A 68 8.82 11.26 -7.37
C GLY A 68 7.96 10.99 -8.60
N GLY A 69 7.05 10.02 -8.57
CA GLY A 69 6.23 9.62 -9.71
C GLY A 69 5.25 10.70 -10.19
N ASP A 70 4.88 11.64 -9.35
CA ASP A 70 4.15 12.84 -9.75
C ASP A 70 5.10 13.89 -10.34
N LYS A 71 5.23 13.89 -11.66
CA LYS A 71 6.14 14.79 -12.40
C LYS A 71 5.83 16.28 -12.22
N THR A 72 4.61 16.63 -11.84
CA THR A 72 4.20 18.02 -11.64
C THR A 72 4.69 18.57 -10.30
N THR A 73 4.64 17.74 -9.25
CA THR A 73 4.95 18.17 -7.88
C THR A 73 6.22 17.55 -7.31
N GLY A 74 6.81 16.55 -7.98
CA GLY A 74 7.95 15.78 -7.49
C GLY A 74 7.60 14.87 -6.30
N ARG A 75 6.31 14.74 -5.95
CA ARG A 75 5.87 13.93 -4.81
C ARG A 75 5.73 12.47 -5.17
N SER A 76 6.02 11.62 -4.21
CA SER A 76 5.85 10.16 -4.30
C SER A 76 4.40 9.76 -4.03
N THR A 77 4.04 8.56 -4.49
CA THR A 77 2.75 7.91 -4.19
C THR A 77 3.01 6.74 -3.26
N THR A 78 2.35 6.73 -2.12
CA THR A 78 2.31 5.59 -1.18
C THR A 78 1.23 4.62 -1.63
N GLY A 79 1.57 3.35 -1.70
CA GLY A 79 0.67 2.22 -1.86
C GLY A 79 0.72 1.32 -0.63
N VAL A 80 -0.45 1.01 -0.09
CA VAL A 80 -0.59 0.06 1.01
C VAL A 80 -1.73 -0.90 0.68
N VAL A 81 -1.52 -2.19 0.90
CA VAL A 81 -2.56 -3.20 0.84
C VAL A 81 -2.37 -4.21 1.97
N CYS A 82 -3.39 -4.37 2.78
CA CYS A 82 -3.43 -5.34 3.86
C CYS A 82 -4.38 -6.48 3.46
N THR A 83 -3.92 -7.71 3.61
CA THR A 83 -4.66 -8.93 3.24
C THR A 83 -4.90 -9.80 4.48
N TYR A 84 -6.08 -10.42 4.51
CA TYR A 84 -6.48 -11.41 5.50
C TYR A 84 -7.36 -12.45 4.82
N ALA A 85 -7.26 -13.72 5.19
CA ALA A 85 -7.98 -14.82 4.53
C ALA A 85 -7.83 -14.81 2.99
N GLU A 86 -6.61 -14.58 2.51
CA GLU A 86 -6.22 -14.49 1.08
C GLU A 86 -6.85 -13.33 0.30
N GLY A 87 -7.59 -12.44 0.93
CA GLY A 87 -8.24 -11.30 0.29
C GLY A 87 -7.79 -9.96 0.88
N ALA A 88 -7.79 -8.92 0.05
CA ALA A 88 -7.51 -7.57 0.49
C ALA A 88 -8.66 -7.06 1.39
N ILE A 89 -8.34 -6.58 2.59
CA ILE A 89 -9.29 -6.03 3.55
C ILE A 89 -9.16 -4.53 3.74
N SER A 90 -7.97 -3.97 3.46
CA SER A 90 -7.72 -2.54 3.44
C SER A 90 -6.67 -2.21 2.41
N TRP A 91 -6.86 -1.10 1.68
CA TRP A 91 -5.89 -0.63 0.69
C TRP A 91 -6.07 0.85 0.40
N PHE A 92 -4.98 1.49 0.02
CA PHE A 92 -5.03 2.85 -0.52
C PHE A 92 -3.83 3.17 -1.43
N SER A 93 -4.08 4.08 -2.35
CA SER A 93 -3.07 4.73 -3.19
C SER A 93 -3.15 6.23 -2.93
N LYS A 94 -2.12 6.82 -2.32
CA LYS A 94 -2.16 8.20 -1.83
C LYS A 94 -0.87 8.94 -2.18
N ARG A 95 -0.99 10.13 -2.80
CA ARG A 95 0.15 11.01 -3.00
C ARG A 95 0.66 11.53 -1.66
N GLN A 96 1.97 11.46 -1.43
CA GLN A 96 2.62 11.97 -0.23
C GLN A 96 2.50 13.49 -0.12
N THR A 97 2.47 14.01 1.09
CA THR A 97 2.31 15.44 1.35
C THR A 97 3.60 16.25 1.17
N SER A 98 4.76 15.59 1.28
CA SER A 98 6.10 16.15 1.10
C SER A 98 6.82 15.48 -0.06
N VAL A 99 7.84 16.15 -0.61
CA VAL A 99 8.76 15.56 -1.58
C VAL A 99 9.81 14.77 -0.82
N ALA A 100 9.97 13.49 -1.16
CA ALA A 100 11.03 12.65 -0.62
C ALA A 100 12.33 12.88 -1.39
N ILE A 101 13.42 13.10 -0.67
CA ILE A 101 14.76 13.34 -1.27
C ILE A 101 15.52 12.06 -1.59
N SER A 102 14.99 10.91 -1.21
CA SER A 102 15.55 9.59 -1.53
C SER A 102 14.43 8.53 -1.62
N THR A 103 14.72 7.42 -2.31
CA THR A 103 13.82 6.26 -2.35
C THR A 103 13.53 5.73 -0.96
N THR A 104 14.56 5.59 -0.12
CA THR A 104 14.42 5.13 1.27
C THR A 104 13.48 6.04 2.08
N GLU A 105 13.54 7.35 1.87
CA GLU A 105 12.64 8.28 2.53
C GLU A 105 11.18 8.06 2.11
N ALA A 106 10.93 7.93 0.82
CA ALA A 106 9.59 7.64 0.31
C ALA A 106 9.04 6.33 0.90
N GLU A 107 9.87 5.29 0.99
CA GLU A 107 9.53 4.00 1.60
C GLU A 107 9.25 4.09 3.11
N VAL A 108 10.04 4.85 3.86
CA VAL A 108 9.78 5.07 5.30
C VAL A 108 8.44 5.77 5.52
N VAL A 109 8.09 6.72 4.66
CA VAL A 109 6.77 7.36 4.69
C VAL A 109 5.67 6.34 4.46
N ALA A 110 5.82 5.48 3.44
CA ALA A 110 4.85 4.44 3.13
C ALA A 110 4.74 3.40 4.27
N ALA A 111 5.87 2.95 4.80
CA ALA A 111 5.91 2.02 5.94
C ALA A 111 5.22 2.60 7.19
N SER A 112 5.39 3.89 7.46
CA SER A 112 4.71 4.56 8.57
C SER A 112 3.19 4.60 8.39
N GLU A 113 2.69 4.86 7.18
CA GLU A 113 1.25 4.81 6.89
C GLU A 113 0.71 3.37 7.00
N ALA A 114 1.47 2.38 6.49
CA ALA A 114 1.14 0.96 6.63
C ALA A 114 1.10 0.52 8.11
N THR A 115 2.06 0.96 8.92
CA THR A 115 2.10 0.64 10.35
C THR A 115 0.84 1.17 11.06
N ARG A 116 0.41 2.39 10.76
CA ARG A 116 -0.82 2.96 11.33
C ARG A 116 -2.05 2.13 10.97
N GLU A 117 -2.15 1.74 9.71
CA GLU A 117 -3.26 0.92 9.20
C GLU A 117 -3.27 -0.45 9.87
N VAL A 118 -2.13 -1.11 9.95
CA VAL A 118 -1.98 -2.44 10.54
C VAL A 118 -2.32 -2.44 12.03
N VAL A 119 -1.84 -1.44 12.79
CA VAL A 119 -2.17 -1.30 14.23
C VAL A 119 -3.67 -1.10 14.42
N TRP A 120 -4.31 -0.30 13.58
CA TRP A 120 -5.76 -0.11 13.62
C TRP A 120 -6.50 -1.41 13.28
N LEU A 121 -6.13 -2.10 12.19
CA LEU A 121 -6.73 -3.38 11.80
C LEU A 121 -6.57 -4.46 12.88
N LYS A 122 -5.40 -4.55 13.50
CA LYS A 122 -5.16 -5.48 14.61
C LYS A 122 -6.14 -5.24 15.77
N ARG A 123 -6.35 -3.98 16.15
CA ARG A 123 -7.30 -3.61 17.19
C ARG A 123 -8.73 -3.98 16.77
N LEU A 124 -9.14 -3.64 15.55
CA LEU A 124 -10.45 -4.00 15.01
C LEU A 124 -10.69 -5.52 14.99
N LEU A 125 -9.69 -6.29 14.55
CA LEU A 125 -9.77 -7.75 14.53
C LEU A 125 -9.89 -8.33 15.96
N ASN A 126 -9.17 -7.76 16.94
CA ASN A 126 -9.29 -8.15 18.33
C ASN A 126 -10.68 -7.85 18.95
N ASP A 127 -11.34 -6.78 18.49
CA ASP A 127 -12.72 -6.44 18.93
C ASP A 127 -13.75 -7.39 18.34
N ILE A 128 -13.49 -7.97 17.17
CA ILE A 128 -14.40 -8.89 16.47
C ILE A 128 -14.18 -10.35 16.92
N ALA A 129 -12.91 -10.75 16.97
CA ALA A 129 -12.48 -12.11 17.32
C ALA A 129 -11.07 -12.05 17.91
N ARG A 130 -10.71 -13.02 18.76
CA ARG A 130 -9.35 -13.09 19.31
C ARG A 130 -8.32 -13.19 18.17
N PHE A 131 -7.38 -12.23 18.11
CA PHE A 131 -6.31 -12.15 17.13
C PHE A 131 -4.96 -12.02 17.86
N ASP A 132 -4.30 -13.15 18.05
CA ASP A 132 -3.05 -13.24 18.83
C ASP A 132 -1.78 -13.09 17.96
N ASP A 133 -1.92 -13.13 16.62
CA ASP A 133 -0.79 -13.05 15.70
C ASP A 133 -0.18 -11.65 15.63
N ILE A 134 1.12 -11.60 15.37
CA ILE A 134 1.81 -10.35 15.06
C ILE A 134 1.66 -10.08 13.57
N PRO A 135 0.96 -8.99 13.17
CA PRO A 135 0.86 -8.59 11.78
C PRO A 135 2.22 -8.32 11.17
N VAL A 136 2.38 -8.61 9.87
CA VAL A 136 3.64 -8.43 9.17
C VAL A 136 3.50 -7.41 8.04
N ILE A 137 4.39 -6.41 8.04
CA ILE A 137 4.54 -5.45 6.93
C ILE A 137 5.68 -5.92 6.03
N ARG A 138 5.39 -6.09 4.74
CA ARG A 138 6.33 -6.49 3.70
C ARG A 138 6.78 -5.28 2.89
N ILE A 139 8.09 -5.05 2.84
CA ILE A 139 8.74 -3.92 2.18
C ILE A 139 9.85 -4.47 1.29
N ASP A 140 10.04 -3.93 0.09
CA ASP A 140 11.11 -4.37 -0.83
C ASP A 140 12.42 -3.56 -0.69
N ASN A 141 12.43 -2.50 0.12
CA ASN A 141 13.60 -1.67 0.38
C ASN A 141 14.31 -2.08 1.68
N GLU A 142 15.45 -2.78 1.53
CA GLU A 142 16.26 -3.22 2.68
C GLU A 142 16.73 -2.07 3.59
N ALA A 143 17.01 -0.90 3.02
CA ALA A 143 17.45 0.24 3.83
C ALA A 143 16.31 0.74 4.74
N ALA A 144 15.06 0.77 4.24
CA ALA A 144 13.89 1.09 5.05
C ALA A 144 13.66 0.05 6.16
N ILE A 145 13.86 -1.24 5.86
CA ILE A 145 13.75 -2.32 6.85
C ILE A 145 14.82 -2.18 7.94
N ARG A 146 16.08 -1.97 7.56
CA ARG A 146 17.18 -1.76 8.54
C ARG A 146 16.89 -0.57 9.44
N LEU A 147 16.35 0.51 8.89
CA LEU A 147 15.93 1.67 9.68
C LEU A 147 14.81 1.33 10.66
N ALA A 148 13.86 0.48 10.29
CA ALA A 148 12.77 0.05 11.16
C ALA A 148 13.23 -0.88 12.30
N GLN A 149 14.32 -1.64 12.09
CA GLN A 149 14.81 -2.65 13.05
C GLN A 149 15.99 -2.18 13.93
N ASN A 150 16.82 -1.24 13.44
CA ASN A 150 18.06 -0.85 14.11
C ASN A 150 18.03 0.59 14.64
N PRO A 151 18.60 0.86 15.83
CA PRO A 151 18.61 2.18 16.46
C PRO A 151 19.68 3.14 15.89
N GLU A 152 20.22 2.95 14.69
CA GLU A 152 21.27 3.81 14.16
C GLU A 152 20.78 5.24 13.88
N TYR A 153 21.56 6.22 14.37
CA TYR A 153 21.26 7.64 14.30
C TYR A 153 21.52 8.19 12.91
N HIS A 154 20.47 8.56 12.19
CA HIS A 154 20.58 9.37 10.98
C HIS A 154 20.18 10.82 11.26
N ARG A 155 21.14 11.74 11.11
CA ARG A 155 21.01 13.19 11.34
C ARG A 155 20.12 13.95 10.33
N ARG A 156 19.22 13.30 9.60
CA ARG A 156 18.46 13.96 8.49
C ARG A 156 16.99 14.15 8.85
N THR A 157 16.54 15.39 8.77
CA THR A 157 15.15 15.92 8.78
C THR A 157 14.19 15.36 9.84
N LYS A 158 13.79 16.23 10.78
CA LYS A 158 12.97 15.92 11.96
C LYS A 158 11.64 15.20 11.64
N HIS A 159 10.97 15.54 10.56
CA HIS A 159 9.69 14.93 10.18
C HIS A 159 9.82 13.47 9.68
N ILE A 160 10.95 13.10 9.08
CA ILE A 160 11.26 11.72 8.68
C ILE A 160 11.65 10.91 9.90
N GLN A 161 12.39 11.51 10.82
CA GLN A 161 12.78 10.88 12.07
C GLN A 161 11.54 10.46 12.89
N ILE A 162 10.51 11.29 13.00
CA ILE A 162 9.28 10.97 13.74
C ILE A 162 8.60 9.73 13.14
N ARG A 163 8.46 9.66 11.81
CA ARG A 163 7.83 8.51 11.13
C ARG A 163 8.64 7.22 11.31
N HIS A 164 9.94 7.34 11.19
CA HIS A 164 10.87 6.25 11.41
C HIS A 164 10.81 5.76 12.88
N PHE A 165 10.81 6.66 13.86
CA PHE A 165 10.69 6.31 15.27
C PHE A 165 9.36 5.60 15.56
N PHE A 166 8.27 6.03 14.94
CA PHE A 166 6.97 5.38 15.11
C PHE A 166 6.99 3.93 14.63
N VAL A 167 7.50 3.65 13.41
CA VAL A 167 7.61 2.27 12.91
C VAL A 167 8.48 1.42 13.85
N ARG A 168 9.64 1.93 14.24
CA ARG A 168 10.58 1.24 15.12
C ARG A 168 9.98 0.96 16.50
N GLU A 169 9.27 1.91 17.09
CA GLU A 169 8.57 1.74 18.37
C GLU A 169 7.59 0.58 18.27
N LYS A 170 6.75 0.53 17.23
CA LYS A 170 5.77 -0.54 17.05
C LYS A 170 6.40 -1.92 16.80
N VAL A 171 7.56 -1.94 16.13
CA VAL A 171 8.34 -3.18 15.96
C VAL A 171 8.96 -3.61 17.30
N ALA A 172 9.53 -2.68 18.07
CA ALA A 172 10.14 -2.98 19.38
C ALA A 172 9.10 -3.45 20.42
N GLU A 173 7.89 -2.91 20.37
CA GLU A 173 6.75 -3.33 21.20
C GLU A 173 6.18 -4.70 20.79
N GLY A 174 6.61 -5.28 19.66
CA GLY A 174 6.04 -6.53 19.12
C GLY A 174 4.61 -6.38 18.60
N GLU A 175 4.15 -5.15 18.37
CA GLU A 175 2.83 -4.91 17.78
C GLU A 175 2.80 -5.23 16.28
N VAL A 176 3.93 -5.07 15.58
CA VAL A 176 4.09 -5.26 14.14
C VAL A 176 5.44 -5.89 13.83
N GLY A 177 5.49 -6.85 12.90
CA GLY A 177 6.70 -7.36 12.29
C GLY A 177 7.00 -6.68 10.95
N VAL A 178 8.28 -6.55 10.59
CA VAL A 178 8.72 -6.05 9.29
C VAL A 178 9.57 -7.11 8.60
N GLN A 179 9.26 -7.44 7.35
CA GLN A 179 9.96 -8.45 6.54
C GLN A 179 10.26 -7.93 5.14
N SER A 180 11.36 -8.41 4.57
CA SER A 180 11.68 -8.16 3.17
C SER A 180 10.75 -8.96 2.25
N VAL A 181 10.44 -8.35 1.10
CA VAL A 181 9.77 -9.01 -0.02
C VAL A 181 10.53 -8.68 -1.31
N THR A 182 10.60 -9.63 -2.23
CA THR A 182 11.18 -9.34 -3.55
C THR A 182 10.23 -8.47 -4.35
N THR A 183 10.77 -7.64 -5.24
CA THR A 183 9.98 -6.76 -6.13
C THR A 183 8.93 -7.55 -6.94
N GLU A 184 9.23 -8.81 -7.28
CA GLU A 184 8.27 -9.68 -7.97
C GLU A 184 7.03 -10.02 -7.14
N HIS A 185 7.14 -9.99 -5.82
CA HIS A 185 6.06 -10.31 -4.88
C HIS A 185 5.55 -9.06 -4.13
N GLN A 186 6.02 -7.85 -4.52
CA GLN A 186 5.53 -6.59 -3.95
C GLN A 186 4.13 -6.26 -4.48
N VAL A 187 3.12 -6.62 -3.70
CA VAL A 187 1.70 -6.45 -4.09
C VAL A 187 1.33 -4.96 -4.16
N ALA A 188 1.93 -4.13 -3.32
CA ALA A 188 1.67 -2.70 -3.28
C ALA A 188 2.13 -1.94 -4.54
N ASP A 189 2.95 -2.56 -5.42
CA ASP A 189 3.29 -2.03 -6.75
C ASP A 189 2.06 -1.62 -7.56
N ALA A 190 0.96 -2.39 -7.46
CA ALA A 190 -0.28 -2.10 -8.14
C ALA A 190 -0.94 -0.79 -7.68
N LEU A 191 -0.53 -0.26 -6.53
CA LEU A 191 -1.08 0.94 -5.90
C LEU A 191 -0.17 2.16 -6.04
N THR A 192 1.05 2.01 -6.59
CA THR A 192 2.04 3.08 -6.71
C THR A 192 2.40 3.43 -8.14
N LYS A 193 2.25 2.50 -9.09
CA LYS A 193 2.67 2.69 -10.48
C LYS A 193 1.74 2.03 -11.51
N ALA A 194 1.79 2.53 -12.75
CA ALA A 194 1.10 1.91 -13.86
C ALA A 194 1.83 0.61 -14.25
N LEU A 195 1.12 -0.51 -14.27
CA LEU A 195 1.67 -1.82 -14.58
C LEU A 195 1.16 -2.34 -15.93
N LEU A 196 1.95 -3.19 -16.57
CA LEU A 196 1.51 -3.97 -17.72
C LEU A 196 0.45 -5.00 -17.29
N GLY A 197 -0.49 -5.31 -18.18
CA GLY A 197 -1.63 -6.18 -17.89
C GLY A 197 -1.27 -7.52 -17.24
N PRO A 198 -0.29 -8.29 -17.75
CA PRO A 198 0.12 -9.56 -17.12
C PRO A 198 0.61 -9.39 -15.67
N ARG A 199 1.40 -8.34 -15.41
CA ARG A 199 1.91 -8.04 -14.07
C ARG A 199 0.78 -7.63 -13.13
N LEU A 200 -0.12 -6.76 -13.56
CA LEU A 200 -1.28 -6.36 -12.77
C LEU A 200 -2.13 -7.59 -12.39
N LYS A 201 -2.41 -8.48 -13.37
CA LYS A 201 -3.15 -9.72 -13.12
C LYS A 201 -2.52 -10.60 -12.04
N GLN A 202 -1.21 -10.73 -12.05
CA GLN A 202 -0.45 -11.48 -11.05
C GLN A 202 -0.67 -10.92 -9.64
N LEU A 203 -0.57 -9.59 -9.50
CA LEU A 203 -0.76 -8.93 -8.21
C LEU A 203 -2.22 -8.92 -7.76
N MET A 204 -3.18 -8.86 -8.69
CA MET A 204 -4.61 -9.00 -8.39
C MET A 204 -4.92 -10.33 -7.71
N ILE A 205 -4.36 -11.44 -8.22
CA ILE A 205 -4.53 -12.76 -7.60
C ILE A 205 -4.02 -12.75 -6.15
N GLN A 206 -2.88 -12.09 -5.89
CA GLN A 206 -2.33 -11.97 -4.54
C GLN A 206 -3.16 -11.05 -3.62
N MET A 207 -3.99 -10.17 -4.19
CA MET A 207 -5.00 -9.40 -3.46
C MET A 207 -6.33 -10.14 -3.28
N GLY A 208 -6.43 -11.37 -3.75
CA GLY A 208 -7.66 -12.16 -3.71
C GLY A 208 -8.67 -11.79 -4.80
N LEU A 209 -8.28 -11.03 -5.83
CA LEU A 209 -9.16 -10.71 -6.95
C LEU A 209 -9.19 -11.84 -7.98
N GLY A 210 -10.40 -12.31 -8.30
CA GLY A 210 -10.65 -13.38 -9.27
C GLY A 210 -12.04 -13.29 -9.87
#